data_2baa780ed32148544a3ab3d445d19fde
#
_entry.id   2baa780ed32148544a3ab3d445d19fde
#
_cell.length_a   1.000
_cell.length_b   1.000
_cell.length_c   1.000
_cell.angle_alpha   90.00
_cell.angle_beta   90.00
_cell.angle_gamma   90.00
#
_symmetry.space_group_name_H-M   'P 1'
#
loop_
_entity.id
_entity.type
_entity.pdbx_description
1 polymer ?
#
loop_
_entity_poly.entity_id
_entity_poly.type
_entity_poly.pdbx_seq_one_letter_code
_entity_poly.pdbx_strand_id
1 'polypeptide(L)'
;MADTGRAPVRVRWSYFLNDACWQPRYRVQALQEKGEVVIAMDAVIRQGSGMNWKDVEVSLSSSEDFRSVTPPVVPDWSIGEDPGRMMPRSATLRASRAPVADHEAAFAKASATSHASGLYWKLGSMDIPAGAETARPVDSHAFSATFLRLVRPMEDSRAWIAARLEENASPLLPAGQASFVVDGVENSRGVFGITPGDHEIFFG
;
A
#
# COMPACT_ATOMS: atom_id res chain seq x y z
N MET A 1 61.67 -18.00 -3.63
CA MET A 1 60.54 -17.23 -4.23
C MET A 1 59.41 -17.26 -3.23
N ALA A 2 59.16 -16.16 -2.54
CA ALA A 2 58.08 -16.10 -1.56
C ALA A 2 56.78 -15.88 -2.32
N ASP A 3 55.84 -16.80 -2.17
CA ASP A 3 54.44 -16.66 -2.64
C ASP A 3 53.78 -15.52 -1.87
N THR A 4 53.57 -14.42 -2.56
CA THR A 4 52.87 -13.28 -2.00
C THR A 4 51.38 -13.62 -1.97
N GLY A 5 50.96 -14.27 -0.89
CA GLY A 5 49.57 -14.66 -0.65
C GLY A 5 48.64 -13.42 -0.78
N ARG A 6 47.88 -13.40 -1.87
CA ARG A 6 46.80 -12.40 -2.07
C ARG A 6 45.70 -12.66 -1.06
N ALA A 7 45.64 -11.82 -0.05
CA ALA A 7 44.50 -11.83 0.88
C ALA A 7 43.20 -11.47 0.12
N PRO A 8 42.08 -12.20 0.33
CA PRO A 8 40.83 -11.87 -0.29
C PRO A 8 40.34 -10.53 0.23
N VAL A 9 40.07 -9.58 -0.66
CA VAL A 9 39.50 -8.26 -0.36
C VAL A 9 38.00 -8.37 -0.49
N ARG A 10 37.27 -8.03 0.57
CA ARG A 10 35.82 -7.87 0.50
C ARG A 10 35.47 -6.44 0.04
N VAL A 11 34.76 -6.34 -1.06
CA VAL A 11 34.22 -5.07 -1.57
C VAL A 11 32.72 -5.07 -1.35
N ARG A 12 32.19 -4.04 -0.68
CA ARG A 12 30.75 -3.76 -0.59
C ARG A 12 30.44 -2.57 -1.49
N TRP A 13 29.42 -2.69 -2.29
CA TRP A 13 28.94 -1.62 -3.17
C TRP A 13 27.44 -1.46 -3.04
N SER A 14 26.94 -0.24 -3.28
CA SER A 14 25.51 0.10 -3.24
C SER A 14 25.20 1.01 -4.43
N TYR A 15 24.00 0.91 -4.96
CA TYR A 15 23.53 1.71 -6.08
C TYR A 15 22.01 1.89 -6.03
N PHE A 16 21.53 2.90 -6.72
CA PHE A 16 20.11 3.15 -6.87
C PHE A 16 19.60 2.60 -8.19
N LEU A 17 18.41 1.99 -8.16
CA LEU A 17 17.68 1.53 -9.33
C LEU A 17 16.38 2.33 -9.43
N ASN A 18 16.24 3.10 -10.52
CA ASN A 18 15.04 3.90 -10.75
C ASN A 18 13.81 3.06 -11.13
N ASP A 19 14.04 1.85 -11.67
CA ASP A 19 12.99 0.94 -12.16
C ASP A 19 12.58 -0.13 -11.13
N ALA A 20 12.90 0.06 -9.86
CA ALA A 20 12.43 -0.77 -8.77
C ALA A 20 11.39 0.00 -7.95
N CYS A 21 10.19 -0.54 -7.87
CA CYS A 21 9.10 0.09 -7.13
C CYS A 21 8.20 -0.95 -6.48
N TRP A 22 7.43 -0.51 -5.51
CA TRP A 22 6.39 -1.32 -4.90
C TRP A 22 5.12 -0.49 -4.69
N GLN A 23 3.99 -1.17 -4.58
CA GLN A 23 2.70 -0.57 -4.30
C GLN A 23 1.93 -1.47 -3.33
N PRO A 24 1.23 -0.92 -2.33
CA PRO A 24 0.33 -1.68 -1.49
C PRO A 24 -0.93 -2.06 -2.29
N ARG A 25 -1.40 -3.28 -2.06
CA ARG A 25 -2.67 -3.77 -2.56
C ARG A 25 -3.44 -4.36 -1.39
N TYR A 26 -4.69 -3.95 -1.26
CA TYR A 26 -5.53 -4.30 -0.13
C TYR A 26 -6.67 -5.24 -0.52
N ARG A 27 -7.02 -6.11 0.41
CA ARG A 27 -8.30 -6.78 0.46
C ARG A 27 -8.99 -6.36 1.76
N VAL A 28 -10.07 -5.60 1.63
CA VAL A 28 -10.85 -5.09 2.77
C VAL A 28 -12.14 -5.90 2.82
N GLN A 29 -12.29 -6.71 3.87
CA GLN A 29 -13.40 -7.65 4.00
C GLN A 29 -14.28 -7.27 5.18
N ALA A 30 -15.56 -7.01 4.91
CA ALA A 30 -16.61 -6.86 5.90
C ALA A 30 -17.21 -8.23 6.23
N LEU A 31 -17.17 -8.60 7.50
CA LEU A 31 -17.81 -9.78 8.07
C LEU A 31 -18.97 -9.31 8.94
N GLN A 32 -20.14 -9.07 8.31
CA GLN A 32 -21.26 -8.41 8.98
C GLN A 32 -21.79 -9.22 10.18
N GLU A 33 -21.89 -10.56 10.03
CA GLU A 33 -22.35 -11.43 11.11
C GLU A 33 -21.43 -11.44 12.34
N LYS A 34 -20.11 -11.21 12.11
CA LYS A 34 -19.12 -11.17 13.20
C LYS A 34 -18.91 -9.77 13.77
N GLY A 35 -19.42 -8.73 13.11
CA GLY A 35 -19.13 -7.35 13.49
C GLY A 35 -17.64 -7.00 13.31
N GLU A 36 -16.99 -7.52 12.26
CA GLU A 36 -15.56 -7.35 12.05
C GLU A 36 -15.24 -6.88 10.64
N VAL A 37 -14.19 -6.07 10.52
CA VAL A 37 -13.54 -5.73 9.25
C VAL A 37 -12.13 -6.28 9.26
N VAL A 38 -11.79 -7.09 8.27
CA VAL A 38 -10.44 -7.62 8.07
C VAL A 38 -9.78 -6.89 6.90
N ILE A 39 -8.60 -6.32 7.14
CA ILE A 39 -7.81 -5.61 6.16
C ILE A 39 -6.52 -6.38 5.95
N ALA A 40 -6.37 -7.01 4.80
CA ALA A 40 -5.14 -7.67 4.38
C ALA A 40 -4.38 -6.80 3.39
N MET A 41 -3.06 -6.64 3.59
CA MET A 41 -2.17 -5.87 2.74
C MET A 41 -1.14 -6.77 2.10
N ASP A 42 -1.06 -6.72 0.77
CA ASP A 42 0.01 -7.28 -0.04
C ASP A 42 0.92 -6.16 -0.55
N ALA A 43 2.21 -6.43 -0.64
CA ALA A 43 3.12 -5.60 -1.41
C ALA A 43 3.25 -6.18 -2.83
N VAL A 44 2.93 -5.38 -3.82
CA VAL A 44 3.19 -5.70 -5.23
C VAL A 44 4.50 -5.05 -5.62
N ILE A 45 5.53 -5.86 -5.84
CA ILE A 45 6.89 -5.42 -6.10
C ILE A 45 7.19 -5.65 -7.58
N ARG A 46 7.81 -4.67 -8.22
CA ARG A 46 8.26 -4.74 -9.60
C ARG A 46 9.68 -4.20 -9.69
N GLN A 47 10.51 -4.85 -10.49
CA GLN A 47 11.87 -4.38 -10.78
C GLN A 47 12.19 -4.53 -12.27
N GLY A 48 12.87 -3.53 -12.84
CA GLY A 48 13.27 -3.46 -14.25
C GLY A 48 14.78 -3.53 -14.46
N SER A 49 15.56 -4.12 -13.53
CA SER A 49 17.02 -4.17 -13.63
C SER A 49 17.57 -5.05 -14.77
N GLY A 50 16.70 -5.81 -15.45
CA GLY A 50 17.08 -6.77 -16.49
C GLY A 50 17.65 -8.09 -15.96
N MET A 51 17.81 -8.24 -14.64
CA MET A 51 18.31 -9.45 -13.99
C MET A 51 17.32 -9.95 -12.95
N ASN A 52 17.14 -11.28 -12.87
CA ASN A 52 16.35 -11.88 -11.80
C ASN A 52 17.10 -11.76 -10.47
N TRP A 53 16.46 -11.22 -9.47
CA TRP A 53 16.99 -11.20 -8.11
C TRP A 53 16.60 -12.52 -7.45
N LYS A 54 17.62 -13.25 -6.97
CA LYS A 54 17.44 -14.53 -6.28
C LYS A 54 17.93 -14.40 -4.85
N ASP A 55 17.12 -14.90 -3.91
CA ASP A 55 17.44 -14.96 -2.48
C ASP A 55 17.91 -13.60 -1.93
N VAL A 56 17.20 -12.52 -2.32
CA VAL A 56 17.51 -11.15 -1.87
C VAL A 56 16.71 -10.77 -0.65
N GLU A 57 17.35 -10.16 0.33
CA GLU A 57 16.62 -9.54 1.45
C GLU A 57 15.91 -8.29 0.99
N VAL A 58 14.58 -8.26 1.16
CA VAL A 58 13.72 -7.18 0.73
C VAL A 58 13.18 -6.43 1.93
N SER A 59 13.29 -5.12 1.83
CA SER A 59 12.70 -4.19 2.79
C SER A 59 11.94 -3.10 2.02
N LEU A 60 10.75 -2.76 2.51
CA LEU A 60 9.89 -1.75 1.91
C LEU A 60 9.82 -0.53 2.80
N SER A 61 9.69 0.64 2.21
CA SER A 61 9.44 1.90 2.89
C SER A 61 8.29 2.64 2.22
N SER A 62 7.42 3.25 3.01
CA SER A 62 6.37 4.16 2.53
C SER A 62 6.83 5.61 2.43
N SER A 63 8.07 5.91 2.86
CA SER A 63 8.61 7.25 2.72
C SER A 63 8.83 7.55 1.23
N GLU A 64 8.30 8.67 0.77
CA GLU A 64 8.69 9.23 -0.50
C GLU A 64 10.17 9.64 -0.41
N ASP A 65 10.93 9.38 -1.48
CA ASP A 65 12.29 9.88 -1.61
C ASP A 65 12.25 11.41 -1.49
N PHE A 66 12.68 11.95 -0.36
CA PHE A 66 12.82 13.39 -0.16
C PHE A 66 13.95 13.92 -1.06
N ARG A 67 13.65 14.05 -2.35
CA ARG A 67 14.59 14.66 -3.32
C ARG A 67 14.69 16.17 -3.17
N SER A 68 13.81 16.79 -2.39
CA SER A 68 13.83 18.23 -2.14
C SER A 68 13.95 18.53 -0.67
N VAL A 69 15.07 19.10 -0.27
CA VAL A 69 15.31 19.66 1.08
C VAL A 69 14.68 21.06 1.21
N THR A 70 14.11 21.58 0.14
CA THR A 70 13.51 22.92 0.11
C THR A 70 12.03 22.80 0.51
N PRO A 71 11.61 23.44 1.60
CA PRO A 71 10.20 23.46 1.97
C PRO A 71 9.36 24.15 0.88
N PRO A 72 8.09 23.73 0.70
CA PRO A 72 7.21 24.39 -0.27
C PRO A 72 7.04 25.86 0.12
N VAL A 73 7.15 26.74 -0.87
CA VAL A 73 6.85 28.15 -0.71
C VAL A 73 5.33 28.28 -0.54
N VAL A 74 4.89 28.79 0.59
CA VAL A 74 3.48 29.11 0.82
C VAL A 74 3.16 30.35 -0.04
N PRO A 75 2.28 30.25 -1.05
CA PRO A 75 1.87 31.43 -1.81
C PRO A 75 1.09 32.40 -0.93
N ASP A 76 1.27 33.71 -1.15
CA ASP A 76 0.49 34.73 -0.47
C ASP A 76 -1.00 34.54 -0.72
N TRP A 77 -1.77 34.52 0.34
CA TRP A 77 -3.23 34.49 0.26
C TRP A 77 -3.75 35.88 -0.12
N SER A 78 -4.21 36.05 -1.35
CA SER A 78 -5.01 37.20 -1.74
C SER A 78 -6.48 36.88 -1.57
N ILE A 79 -7.14 37.62 -0.66
CA ILE A 79 -8.59 37.55 -0.48
C ILE A 79 -9.21 38.41 -1.59
N GLY A 80 -9.81 37.80 -2.61
CA GLY A 80 -10.65 38.56 -3.53
C GLY A 80 -10.65 38.22 -5.02
N GLU A 81 -9.77 37.36 -5.54
CA GLU A 81 -9.85 36.95 -6.94
C GLU A 81 -9.55 35.46 -7.08
N ASP A 82 -10.50 34.71 -7.68
CA ASP A 82 -10.38 33.29 -8.00
C ASP A 82 -9.69 33.15 -9.38
N PRO A 83 -8.35 32.96 -9.46
CA PRO A 83 -7.71 32.64 -10.71
C PRO A 83 -7.92 31.15 -10.97
N GLY A 84 -8.83 30.86 -11.89
CA GLY A 84 -9.19 29.59 -12.49
C GLY A 84 -8.36 28.37 -12.04
N ARG A 85 -8.97 27.54 -11.24
CA ARG A 85 -8.43 26.28 -10.71
C ARG A 85 -8.17 25.30 -11.87
N MET A 86 -6.94 25.32 -12.39
CA MET A 86 -6.48 24.24 -13.26
C MET A 86 -6.30 22.99 -12.41
N MET A 87 -7.28 22.10 -12.42
CA MET A 87 -7.13 20.76 -11.90
C MET A 87 -6.14 19.98 -12.76
N PRO A 88 -5.10 19.35 -12.17
CA PRO A 88 -4.27 18.42 -12.93
C PRO A 88 -5.13 17.23 -13.34
N ARG A 89 -5.15 16.94 -14.66
CA ARG A 89 -5.80 15.75 -15.20
C ARG A 89 -5.09 14.51 -14.65
N SER A 90 -5.81 13.75 -13.85
CA SER A 90 -5.38 12.42 -13.40
C SER A 90 -5.11 11.54 -14.62
N ALA A 91 -3.89 11.06 -14.73
CA ALA A 91 -3.53 10.05 -15.72
C ALA A 91 -4.23 8.74 -15.37
N THR A 92 -5.12 8.29 -16.24
CA THR A 92 -5.81 7.00 -16.14
C THR A 92 -4.80 5.88 -16.36
N LEU A 93 -4.35 5.23 -15.30
CA LEU A 93 -3.59 3.99 -15.35
C LEU A 93 -4.55 2.85 -15.77
N ARG A 94 -4.30 2.29 -16.94
CA ARG A 94 -4.97 1.07 -17.41
C ARG A 94 -4.58 -0.09 -16.50
N ALA A 95 -5.55 -0.56 -15.72
CA ALA A 95 -5.40 -1.76 -14.91
C ALA A 95 -5.27 -2.99 -15.82
N SER A 96 -4.11 -3.63 -15.78
CA SER A 96 -3.90 -4.97 -16.32
C SER A 96 -4.50 -6.00 -15.36
N ARG A 97 -5.37 -6.87 -15.89
CA ARG A 97 -6.10 -7.88 -15.13
C ARG A 97 -5.19 -9.06 -14.84
N ALA A 98 -4.69 -9.16 -13.60
CA ALA A 98 -3.99 -10.35 -13.13
C ALA A 98 -4.98 -11.36 -12.53
N PRO A 99 -4.76 -12.69 -12.69
CA PRO A 99 -5.64 -13.72 -12.15
C PRO A 99 -5.60 -13.72 -10.62
N VAL A 100 -6.77 -13.84 -10.01
CA VAL A 100 -6.94 -14.00 -8.56
C VAL A 100 -6.48 -15.42 -8.20
N ALA A 101 -5.34 -15.54 -7.55
CA ALA A 101 -4.92 -16.78 -6.91
C ALA A 101 -5.47 -16.81 -5.49
N ASP A 102 -6.06 -17.95 -5.13
CA ASP A 102 -6.53 -18.22 -3.77
C ASP A 102 -5.34 -18.19 -2.79
N HIS A 103 -5.32 -17.19 -1.92
CA HIS A 103 -4.29 -17.03 -0.89
C HIS A 103 -4.88 -17.28 0.50
N GLU A 104 -5.11 -18.53 0.83
CA GLU A 104 -5.46 -18.95 2.18
C GLU A 104 -4.29 -19.53 2.99
N ALA A 105 -3.05 -19.42 2.52
CA ALA A 105 -1.90 -20.04 3.20
C ALA A 105 -0.73 -19.06 3.40
N ALA A 106 -0.35 -18.96 4.67
CA ALA A 106 0.91 -18.47 5.21
C ALA A 106 1.11 -16.93 5.22
N PHE A 107 0.44 -16.27 6.15
CA PHE A 107 0.91 -14.98 6.66
C PHE A 107 2.17 -15.17 7.50
N ALA A 108 3.34 -15.08 6.90
CA ALA A 108 4.53 -14.73 7.63
C ALA A 108 4.39 -13.25 8.02
N LYS A 109 4.11 -13.00 9.29
CA LYS A 109 3.85 -11.67 9.83
C LYS A 109 5.08 -10.79 9.64
N ALA A 110 5.08 -9.91 8.64
CA ALA A 110 6.05 -8.85 8.53
C ALA A 110 5.66 -7.80 9.58
N SER A 111 6.54 -7.51 10.54
CA SER A 111 6.27 -6.47 11.53
C SER A 111 6.54 -5.10 10.91
N ALA A 112 5.52 -4.26 10.86
CA ALA A 112 5.69 -2.85 10.53
C ALA A 112 6.42 -2.12 11.67
N THR A 113 7.47 -1.37 11.33
CA THR A 113 8.16 -0.48 12.27
C THR A 113 7.97 0.95 11.78
N SER A 114 7.36 1.80 12.62
CA SER A 114 7.22 3.23 12.29
C SER A 114 8.51 3.97 12.61
N HIS A 115 9.00 4.73 11.65
CA HIS A 115 10.10 5.68 11.80
C HIS A 115 9.58 7.10 11.54
N ALA A 116 10.33 8.11 11.97
CA ALA A 116 9.98 9.52 11.74
C ALA A 116 9.77 9.88 10.25
N SER A 117 10.29 9.06 9.34
CA SER A 117 10.21 9.24 7.88
C SER A 117 9.20 8.33 7.17
N GLY A 118 8.41 7.52 7.90
CA GLY A 118 7.41 6.63 7.29
C GLY A 118 7.38 5.24 7.89
N LEU A 119 6.58 4.37 7.28
CA LEU A 119 6.46 2.96 7.64
C LEU A 119 7.53 2.13 6.93
N TYR A 120 8.00 1.12 7.62
CA TYR A 120 9.05 0.23 7.12
C TYR A 120 8.67 -1.22 7.39
N TRP A 121 8.74 -2.08 6.35
CA TRP A 121 8.45 -3.51 6.45
C TRP A 121 9.63 -4.34 5.97
N LYS A 122 9.99 -5.36 6.74
CA LYS A 122 10.98 -6.37 6.34
C LYS A 122 10.23 -7.58 5.82
N LEU A 123 10.43 -7.91 4.55
CA LEU A 123 9.80 -9.07 3.92
C LEU A 123 10.65 -10.34 3.99
N GLY A 124 11.93 -10.21 4.42
CA GLY A 124 12.89 -11.30 4.40
C GLY A 124 13.41 -11.62 3.01
N SER A 125 13.93 -12.84 2.84
CA SER A 125 14.52 -13.28 1.59
C SER A 125 13.46 -13.75 0.60
N MET A 126 13.59 -13.32 -0.67
CA MET A 126 12.70 -13.72 -1.74
C MET A 126 13.33 -13.58 -3.13
N ASP A 127 12.72 -14.25 -4.09
CA ASP A 127 13.05 -14.13 -5.51
C ASP A 127 12.15 -13.11 -6.18
N ILE A 128 12.73 -12.20 -6.97
CA ILE A 128 12.01 -11.20 -7.74
C ILE A 128 12.47 -11.25 -9.20
N PRO A 129 11.66 -11.82 -10.11
CA PRO A 129 12.00 -11.87 -11.52
C PRO A 129 11.98 -10.47 -12.15
N ALA A 130 12.83 -10.28 -13.15
CA ALA A 130 12.89 -9.03 -13.90
C ALA A 130 11.65 -8.84 -14.75
N GLY A 131 11.08 -7.61 -14.71
CA GLY A 131 9.95 -7.21 -15.55
C GLY A 131 8.59 -7.82 -15.18
N ALA A 132 8.52 -8.65 -14.13
CA ALA A 132 7.27 -9.21 -13.62
C ALA A 132 6.89 -8.59 -12.28
N GLU A 133 5.60 -8.67 -11.96
CA GLU A 133 5.08 -8.28 -10.65
C GLU A 133 5.11 -9.48 -9.70
N THR A 134 5.66 -9.27 -8.52
CA THR A 134 5.68 -10.25 -7.45
C THR A 134 4.85 -9.71 -6.29
N ALA A 135 3.78 -10.41 -5.93
CA ALA A 135 2.96 -10.07 -4.78
C ALA A 135 3.41 -10.84 -3.54
N ARG A 136 3.52 -10.16 -2.41
CA ARG A 136 3.88 -10.74 -1.12
C ARG A 136 2.94 -10.24 -0.04
N PRO A 137 2.29 -11.11 0.75
CA PRO A 137 1.56 -10.71 1.93
C PRO A 137 2.48 -9.98 2.92
N VAL A 138 2.02 -8.85 3.43
CA VAL A 138 2.80 -7.99 4.34
C VAL A 138 2.18 -7.97 5.71
N ASP A 139 0.87 -7.64 5.79
CA ASP A 139 0.20 -7.43 7.06
C ASP A 139 -1.30 -7.75 6.96
N SER A 140 -1.91 -8.04 8.11
CA SER A 140 -3.35 -8.26 8.22
C SER A 140 -3.85 -7.79 9.58
N HIS A 141 -4.88 -6.94 9.55
CA HIS A 141 -5.52 -6.38 10.73
C HIS A 141 -6.99 -6.76 10.75
N ALA A 142 -7.49 -7.15 11.93
CA ALA A 142 -8.90 -7.34 12.16
C ALA A 142 -9.37 -6.29 13.18
N PHE A 143 -10.47 -5.61 12.86
CA PHE A 143 -11.06 -4.54 13.66
C PHE A 143 -12.51 -4.88 13.98
N SER A 144 -12.93 -4.67 15.23
CA SER A 144 -14.35 -4.63 15.57
C SER A 144 -15.02 -3.45 14.88
N ALA A 145 -16.16 -3.68 14.29
CA ALA A 145 -16.87 -2.65 13.54
C ALA A 145 -18.38 -2.77 13.64
N THR A 146 -19.04 -1.63 13.71
CA THR A 146 -20.49 -1.51 13.58
C THR A 146 -20.85 -1.21 12.13
N PHE A 147 -21.72 -2.03 11.53
CA PHE A 147 -22.14 -1.86 10.15
C PHE A 147 -23.41 -1.00 10.06
N LEU A 148 -23.37 -0.06 9.13
CA LEU A 148 -24.45 0.89 8.84
C LEU A 148 -24.79 0.85 7.36
N ARG A 149 -26.04 1.14 7.02
CA ARG A 149 -26.48 1.38 5.65
C ARG A 149 -26.72 2.87 5.46
N LEU A 150 -25.92 3.48 4.58
CA LEU A 150 -26.04 4.89 4.25
C LEU A 150 -26.84 5.02 2.94
N VAL A 151 -27.92 5.80 2.98
CA VAL A 151 -28.74 6.10 1.81
C VAL A 151 -28.79 7.63 1.65
N ARG A 152 -28.45 8.10 0.45
CA ARG A 152 -28.54 9.54 0.10
C ARG A 152 -29.42 9.71 -1.13
N PRO A 153 -30.74 9.66 -0.99
CA PRO A 153 -31.68 9.56 -2.12
C PRO A 153 -31.60 10.74 -3.09
N MET A 154 -31.11 11.90 -2.63
CA MET A 154 -30.95 13.11 -3.46
C MET A 154 -29.69 13.09 -4.32
N GLU A 155 -28.69 12.27 -3.97
CA GLU A 155 -27.39 12.22 -4.63
C GLU A 155 -27.20 10.89 -5.41
N ASP A 156 -27.63 9.77 -4.82
CA ASP A 156 -27.52 8.44 -5.40
C ASP A 156 -28.69 7.57 -4.94
N SER A 157 -29.25 6.78 -5.85
CA SER A 157 -30.32 5.81 -5.54
C SER A 157 -29.85 4.54 -4.85
N ARG A 158 -28.54 4.34 -4.74
CA ARG A 158 -27.92 3.16 -4.11
C ARG A 158 -27.79 3.31 -2.60
N ALA A 159 -27.86 2.19 -1.90
CA ALA A 159 -27.52 2.09 -0.49
C ALA A 159 -26.06 1.64 -0.35
N TRP A 160 -25.30 2.38 0.43
CA TRP A 160 -23.88 2.08 0.70
C TRP A 160 -23.74 1.33 2.02
N ILE A 161 -22.89 0.33 2.05
CA ILE A 161 -22.51 -0.31 3.31
C ILE A 161 -21.32 0.45 3.86
N ALA A 162 -21.44 0.95 5.08
CA ALA A 162 -20.39 1.60 5.82
C ALA A 162 -20.07 0.78 7.07
N ALA A 163 -18.79 0.59 7.36
CA ALA A 163 -18.32 0.04 8.60
C ALA A 163 -17.67 1.14 9.44
N ARG A 164 -18.13 1.33 10.66
CA ARG A 164 -17.50 2.21 11.64
C ARG A 164 -16.64 1.38 12.56
N LEU A 165 -15.33 1.61 12.54
CA LEU A 165 -14.37 0.94 13.39
C LEU A 165 -14.52 1.43 14.85
N GLU A 166 -14.45 0.50 15.80
CA GLU A 166 -14.65 0.78 17.23
C GLU A 166 -13.34 1.13 17.96
N GLU A 167 -12.19 0.82 17.36
CA GLU A 167 -10.89 1.06 17.98
C GLU A 167 -10.35 2.46 17.66
N ASN A 168 -9.84 3.13 18.70
CA ASN A 168 -9.21 4.45 18.59
C ASN A 168 -7.84 4.44 17.93
N ALA A 169 -7.27 3.29 17.60
CA ALA A 169 -5.95 3.13 17.02
C ALA A 169 -6.05 2.52 15.61
N SER A 170 -6.47 3.32 14.64
CA SER A 170 -6.33 2.91 13.24
C SER A 170 -4.85 2.89 12.86
N PRO A 171 -4.34 1.78 12.29
CA PRO A 171 -2.97 1.75 11.78
C PRO A 171 -2.84 2.76 10.64
N LEU A 172 -1.65 3.32 10.50
CA LEU A 172 -1.32 4.08 9.30
C LEU A 172 -1.09 3.09 8.15
N LEU A 173 -1.97 3.10 7.16
CA LEU A 173 -1.85 2.26 5.95
C LEU A 173 -1.71 3.17 4.73
N PRO A 174 -0.61 3.05 3.96
CA PRO A 174 -0.39 3.87 2.78
C PRO A 174 -1.47 3.61 1.72
N ALA A 175 -1.78 4.65 0.94
CA ALA A 175 -2.79 4.53 -0.12
C ALA A 175 -2.39 3.50 -1.19
N GLY A 176 -3.33 2.64 -1.59
CA GLY A 176 -3.12 1.61 -2.61
C GLY A 176 -4.42 1.11 -3.21
N GLN A 177 -4.30 0.25 -4.21
CA GLN A 177 -5.46 -0.39 -4.82
C GLN A 177 -6.10 -1.38 -3.86
N ALA A 178 -7.42 -1.39 -3.80
CA ALA A 178 -8.17 -2.27 -2.91
C ALA A 178 -9.36 -2.95 -3.61
N SER A 179 -9.63 -4.19 -3.20
CA SER A 179 -10.90 -4.86 -3.40
C SER A 179 -11.68 -4.86 -2.08
N PHE A 180 -12.96 -4.48 -2.17
CA PHE A 180 -13.87 -4.46 -1.04
C PHE A 180 -14.83 -5.65 -1.15
N VAL A 181 -14.81 -6.48 -0.13
CA VAL A 181 -15.53 -7.75 -0.05
C VAL A 181 -16.53 -7.68 1.09
N VAL A 182 -17.78 -8.05 0.85
CA VAL A 182 -18.82 -8.13 1.86
C VAL A 182 -19.30 -9.56 1.96
N ASP A 183 -19.13 -10.19 3.12
CA ASP A 183 -19.52 -11.58 3.40
C ASP A 183 -19.07 -12.57 2.30
N GLY A 184 -17.83 -12.40 1.82
CA GLY A 184 -17.21 -13.26 0.81
C GLY A 184 -17.46 -12.85 -0.65
N VAL A 185 -18.34 -11.87 -0.91
CA VAL A 185 -18.63 -11.37 -2.26
C VAL A 185 -17.90 -10.06 -2.52
N GLU A 186 -17.15 -9.98 -3.62
CA GLU A 186 -16.52 -8.73 -4.04
C GLU A 186 -17.58 -7.74 -4.49
N ASN A 187 -17.66 -6.61 -3.80
CA ASN A 187 -18.67 -5.58 -4.03
C ASN A 187 -18.13 -4.40 -4.85
N SER A 188 -16.92 -3.95 -4.56
CA SER A 188 -16.32 -2.81 -5.26
C SER A 188 -14.80 -2.85 -5.29
N ARG A 189 -14.19 -2.01 -6.11
CA ARG A 189 -12.75 -1.76 -6.17
C ARG A 189 -12.47 -0.27 -6.16
N GLY A 190 -11.38 0.11 -5.51
CA GLY A 190 -11.01 1.51 -5.43
C GLY A 190 -9.63 1.71 -4.81
N VAL A 191 -9.36 2.94 -4.42
CA VAL A 191 -8.16 3.29 -3.65
C VAL A 191 -8.53 3.26 -2.18
N PHE A 192 -7.66 2.65 -1.38
CA PHE A 192 -7.81 2.52 0.05
C PHE A 192 -6.51 2.92 0.75
N GLY A 193 -6.64 3.54 1.89
CA GLY A 193 -5.59 3.86 2.85
C GLY A 193 -6.26 4.28 4.14
N ILE A 194 -5.57 4.14 5.26
CA ILE A 194 -6.06 4.59 6.56
C ILE A 194 -5.05 5.55 7.16
N THR A 195 -5.55 6.69 7.62
CA THR A 195 -4.79 7.63 8.45
C THR A 195 -5.29 7.58 9.89
N PRO A 196 -4.45 7.92 10.88
CA PRO A 196 -4.89 7.99 12.27
C PRO A 196 -6.09 8.93 12.42
N GLY A 197 -7.19 8.40 12.97
CA GLY A 197 -8.45 9.12 13.12
C GLY A 197 -9.53 8.76 12.09
N ASP A 198 -9.19 8.00 11.05
CA ASP A 198 -10.20 7.45 10.15
C ASP A 198 -10.92 6.28 10.83
N HIS A 199 -12.25 6.39 10.94
CA HIS A 199 -13.07 5.39 11.61
C HIS A 199 -14.16 4.79 10.72
N GLU A 200 -14.32 5.27 9.49
CA GLU A 200 -15.37 4.80 8.58
C GLU A 200 -14.79 4.26 7.27
N ILE A 201 -15.25 3.07 6.89
CA ILE A 201 -14.88 2.40 5.64
C ILE A 201 -16.16 2.13 4.85
N PHE A 202 -16.16 2.52 3.55
CA PHE A 202 -17.29 2.33 2.65
C PHE A 202 -17.02 1.17 1.68
N PHE A 203 -18.01 0.30 1.52
CA PHE A 203 -17.91 -0.89 0.69
C PHE A 203 -18.65 -0.79 -0.67
N GLY A 204 -19.31 0.34 -0.94
CA GLY A 204 -20.05 0.58 -2.19
C GLY A 204 -21.52 0.24 -2.14
#